data_85c2785f0fa9b29ecb5bacd12aacaf34
#
_entry.id   85c2785f0fa9b29ecb5bacd12aacaf34
#
_cell.length_a   1.000
_cell.length_b   1.000
_cell.length_c   1.000
_cell.angle_alpha   90.00
_cell.angle_beta   90.00
_cell.angle_gamma   90.00
#
_symmetry.space_group_name_H-M   'P 1'
#
loop_
_entity.id
_entity.type
_entity.pdbx_description
1 polymer ?
#
loop_
_entity_poly.entity_id
_entity_poly.type
_entity_poly.pdbx_seq_one_letter_code
_entity_poly.pdbx_strand_id
1 'polypeptide(L)'
;AAVAGKSLLFAIAAILPIINPLATAPIFVAWTQGMGSDERNHLALTVGRYVTLLLASTMVLGSLVLDLFGISLPVVRVAGGIIVAYNAWLMLNTQEPAHDDSSQMAQTLTRQNARPDTFYPLSFPITCGPGSLAAAIAVGASLRTPRITETLASLAGALAGIVIVGTVVALTYRYATALLRKLGDVGQLVFLRLMAFLLLAVGVQIVWDGIRGLI
;
A
#
# COMPACT_ATOMS: atom_id res chain seq x y z
N ALA A 1 5.80 -14.75 -22.24
CA ALA A 1 5.09 -15.25 -21.05
C ALA A 1 5.98 -15.22 -19.79
N ALA A 2 7.20 -15.76 -19.81
CA ALA A 2 8.07 -15.84 -18.63
C ALA A 2 8.45 -14.47 -18.04
N VAL A 3 8.73 -13.47 -18.88
CA VAL A 3 9.10 -12.11 -18.44
C VAL A 3 7.91 -11.45 -17.73
N ALA A 4 6.73 -11.49 -18.32
CA ALA A 4 5.52 -10.92 -17.72
C ALA A 4 5.18 -11.57 -16.36
N GLY A 5 5.32 -12.90 -16.25
CA GLY A 5 5.09 -13.61 -15.00
C GLY A 5 6.06 -13.20 -13.88
N LYS A 6 7.35 -13.00 -14.21
CA LYS A 6 8.34 -12.50 -13.24
C LYS A 6 8.00 -11.09 -12.78
N SER A 7 7.63 -10.19 -13.71
CA SER A 7 7.28 -8.80 -13.38
C SER A 7 5.99 -8.71 -12.57
N LEU A 8 5.02 -9.59 -12.81
CA LEU A 8 3.80 -9.72 -12.01
C LEU A 8 4.14 -10.07 -10.55
N LEU A 9 4.90 -11.14 -10.34
CA LEU A 9 5.31 -11.57 -9.00
C LEU A 9 6.15 -10.51 -8.29
N PHE A 10 7.06 -9.86 -9.03
CA PHE A 10 7.89 -8.78 -8.51
C PHE A 10 7.05 -7.58 -8.03
N ALA A 11 6.06 -7.15 -8.83
CA ALA A 11 5.17 -6.04 -8.44
C ALA A 11 4.37 -6.39 -7.18
N ILE A 12 3.80 -7.59 -7.10
CA ILE A 12 3.08 -8.05 -5.90
C ILE A 12 4.00 -8.07 -4.69
N ALA A 13 5.17 -8.70 -4.80
CA ALA A 13 6.11 -8.86 -3.70
C ALA A 13 6.67 -7.51 -3.19
N ALA A 14 6.85 -6.54 -4.09
CA ALA A 14 7.36 -5.22 -3.72
C ALA A 14 6.29 -4.32 -3.10
N ILE A 15 5.03 -4.38 -3.55
CA ILE A 15 4.00 -3.41 -3.20
C ILE A 15 3.07 -3.92 -2.09
N LEU A 16 2.64 -5.18 -2.15
CA LEU A 16 1.65 -5.71 -1.22
C LEU A 16 2.05 -5.65 0.26
N PRO A 17 3.30 -5.95 0.65
CA PRO A 17 3.73 -5.82 2.06
C PRO A 17 3.69 -4.36 2.55
N ILE A 18 3.98 -3.39 1.67
CA ILE A 18 4.01 -1.96 2.03
C ILE A 18 2.60 -1.42 2.23
N ILE A 19 1.65 -1.81 1.37
CA ILE A 19 0.23 -1.44 1.51
C ILE A 19 -0.35 -2.06 2.78
N ASN A 20 0.03 -3.30 3.10
CA ASN A 20 -0.37 -4.03 4.31
C ASN A 20 -1.88 -3.88 4.63
N PRO A 21 -2.78 -4.40 3.77
CA PRO A 21 -4.21 -4.13 3.89
C PRO A 21 -4.82 -4.70 5.18
N LEU A 22 -4.16 -5.68 5.80
CA LEU A 22 -4.59 -6.25 7.08
C LEU A 22 -4.34 -5.29 8.24
N ALA A 23 -3.26 -4.51 8.20
CA ALA A 23 -2.97 -3.49 9.20
C ALA A 23 -3.95 -2.30 9.12
N THR A 24 -4.44 -1.97 7.93
CA THR A 24 -5.41 -0.90 7.72
C THR A 24 -6.87 -1.34 7.82
N ALA A 25 -7.13 -2.67 7.88
CA ALA A 25 -8.47 -3.23 8.03
C ALA A 25 -9.23 -2.74 9.27
N PRO A 26 -8.63 -2.61 10.47
CA PRO A 26 -9.31 -2.04 11.63
C PRO A 26 -9.79 -0.61 11.39
N ILE A 27 -9.00 0.23 10.71
CA ILE A 27 -9.37 1.61 10.35
C ILE A 27 -10.57 1.59 9.42
N PHE A 28 -10.56 0.72 8.41
CA PHE A 28 -11.69 0.55 7.50
C PHE A 28 -12.97 0.14 8.24
N VAL A 29 -12.88 -0.81 9.17
CA VAL A 29 -14.03 -1.27 9.97
C VAL A 29 -14.55 -0.14 10.86
N ALA A 30 -13.67 0.61 11.54
CA ALA A 30 -14.06 1.76 12.35
C ALA A 30 -14.74 2.84 11.51
N TRP A 31 -14.22 3.10 10.30
CA TRP A 31 -14.79 4.09 9.38
C TRP A 31 -16.17 3.72 8.85
N THR A 32 -16.43 2.42 8.68
CA THR A 32 -17.68 1.90 8.13
C THR A 32 -18.66 1.42 9.21
N GLN A 33 -18.46 1.82 10.48
CA GLN A 33 -19.39 1.53 11.55
C GLN A 33 -20.75 2.14 11.25
N GLY A 34 -21.81 1.33 11.38
CA GLY A 34 -23.19 1.74 11.11
C GLY A 34 -23.62 1.63 9.63
N MET A 35 -22.70 1.32 8.71
CA MET A 35 -23.06 1.07 7.31
C MET A 35 -23.62 -0.35 7.11
N GLY A 36 -24.56 -0.47 6.17
CA GLY A 36 -25.05 -1.76 5.72
C GLY A 36 -23.97 -2.63 5.06
N SER A 37 -24.17 -3.94 4.98
CA SER A 37 -23.23 -4.87 4.36
C SER A 37 -22.94 -4.53 2.90
N ASP A 38 -23.98 -4.14 2.15
CA ASP A 38 -23.86 -3.85 0.71
C ASP A 38 -23.11 -2.54 0.47
N GLU A 39 -23.38 -1.53 1.27
CA GLU A 39 -22.67 -0.25 1.21
C GLU A 39 -21.19 -0.41 1.55
N ARG A 40 -20.87 -1.18 2.59
CA ARG A 40 -19.49 -1.52 2.97
C ARG A 40 -18.76 -2.29 1.88
N ASN A 41 -19.44 -3.26 1.25
CA ASN A 41 -18.87 -4.03 0.15
C ASN A 41 -18.58 -3.15 -1.07
N HIS A 42 -19.49 -2.24 -1.39
CA HIS A 42 -19.29 -1.27 -2.48
C HIS A 42 -18.11 -0.34 -2.18
N LEU A 43 -18.00 0.13 -0.93
CA LEU A 43 -16.88 0.97 -0.50
C LEU A 43 -15.54 0.23 -0.60
N ALA A 44 -15.47 -1.03 -0.14
CA ALA A 44 -14.27 -1.86 -0.24
C ALA A 44 -13.81 -2.04 -1.70
N LEU A 45 -14.74 -2.30 -2.63
CA LEU A 45 -14.43 -2.41 -4.05
C LEU A 45 -13.95 -1.08 -4.63
N THR A 46 -14.55 0.02 -4.22
CA THR A 46 -14.17 1.36 -4.68
C THR A 46 -12.78 1.75 -4.22
N VAL A 47 -12.42 1.45 -2.94
CA VAL A 47 -11.05 1.63 -2.43
C VAL A 47 -10.06 0.80 -3.24
N GLY A 48 -10.35 -0.48 -3.48
CA GLY A 48 -9.48 -1.35 -4.29
C GLY A 48 -9.25 -0.81 -5.71
N ARG A 49 -10.28 -0.23 -6.34
CA ARG A 49 -10.16 0.42 -7.65
C ARG A 49 -9.28 1.67 -7.58
N TYR A 50 -9.47 2.53 -6.59
CA TYR A 50 -8.65 3.73 -6.42
C TYR A 50 -7.19 3.40 -6.13
N VAL A 51 -6.93 2.42 -5.28
CA VAL A 51 -5.57 1.92 -5.02
C VAL A 51 -4.93 1.40 -6.31
N THR A 52 -5.67 0.60 -7.09
CA THR A 52 -5.19 0.10 -8.39
C THR A 52 -4.84 1.25 -9.34
N LEU A 53 -5.72 2.24 -9.46
CA LEU A 53 -5.50 3.40 -10.34
C LEU A 53 -4.31 4.25 -9.88
N LEU A 54 -4.21 4.53 -8.57
CA LEU A 54 -3.09 5.28 -8.00
C LEU A 54 -1.75 4.58 -8.25
N LEU A 55 -1.66 3.29 -7.97
CA LEU A 55 -0.43 2.53 -8.17
C LEU A 55 -0.07 2.39 -9.65
N ALA A 56 -1.05 2.12 -10.51
CA ALA A 56 -0.83 1.97 -11.94
C ALA A 56 -0.38 3.30 -12.58
N SER A 57 -1.05 4.41 -12.27
CA SER A 57 -0.66 5.73 -12.75
C SER A 57 0.73 6.13 -12.23
N THR A 58 1.00 5.91 -10.96
CA THR A 58 2.30 6.21 -10.35
C THR A 58 3.42 5.33 -10.93
N MET A 59 3.18 4.05 -11.18
CA MET A 59 4.14 3.16 -11.79
C MET A 59 4.49 3.57 -13.23
N VAL A 60 3.50 3.99 -14.01
CA VAL A 60 3.70 4.37 -15.42
C VAL A 60 4.30 5.77 -15.56
N LEU A 61 3.75 6.73 -14.80
CA LEU A 61 4.10 8.15 -14.93
C LEU A 61 5.20 8.59 -13.98
N GLY A 62 5.41 7.86 -12.89
CA GLY A 62 6.30 8.28 -11.81
C GLY A 62 7.73 8.56 -12.25
N SER A 63 8.29 7.71 -13.11
CA SER A 63 9.64 7.94 -13.63
C SER A 63 9.74 9.19 -14.53
N LEU A 64 8.69 9.52 -15.29
CA LEU A 64 8.65 10.75 -16.09
C LEU A 64 8.62 11.99 -15.18
N VAL A 65 7.86 11.92 -14.09
CA VAL A 65 7.81 13.00 -13.10
C VAL A 65 9.17 13.18 -12.44
N LEU A 66 9.85 12.08 -12.06
CA LEU A 66 11.17 12.15 -11.46
C LEU A 66 12.20 12.77 -12.42
N ASP A 67 12.17 12.36 -13.68
CA ASP A 67 13.06 12.89 -14.73
C ASP A 67 12.84 14.41 -14.91
N LEU A 68 11.57 14.87 -14.85
CA LEU A 68 11.22 16.29 -14.94
C LEU A 68 11.81 17.12 -13.79
N PHE A 69 11.84 16.57 -12.57
CA PHE A 69 12.40 17.23 -11.39
C PHE A 69 13.90 16.96 -11.19
N GLY A 70 14.55 16.20 -12.06
CA GLY A 70 15.94 15.80 -11.92
C GLY A 70 16.21 14.89 -10.70
N ILE A 71 15.19 14.19 -10.20
CA ILE A 71 15.29 13.31 -9.03
C ILE A 71 15.66 11.91 -9.49
N SER A 72 16.76 11.36 -8.98
CA SER A 72 17.16 10.01 -9.32
C SER A 72 16.34 8.95 -8.55
N LEU A 73 16.13 7.79 -9.19
CA LEU A 73 15.41 6.67 -8.58
C LEU A 73 15.99 6.20 -7.23
N PRO A 74 17.33 6.13 -7.04
CA PRO A 74 17.91 5.80 -5.74
C PRO A 74 17.47 6.75 -4.63
N VAL A 75 17.38 8.05 -4.88
CA VAL A 75 16.91 9.04 -3.90
C VAL A 75 15.46 8.77 -3.49
N VAL A 76 14.60 8.43 -4.45
CA VAL A 76 13.19 8.08 -4.17
C VAL A 76 13.09 6.81 -3.33
N ARG A 77 13.95 5.82 -3.60
CA ARG A 77 14.03 4.59 -2.78
C ARG A 77 14.43 4.91 -1.34
N VAL A 78 15.45 5.75 -1.15
CA VAL A 78 15.86 6.15 0.20
C VAL A 78 14.71 6.86 0.92
N ALA A 79 14.12 7.88 0.31
CA ALA A 79 13.02 8.64 0.91
C ALA A 79 11.80 7.77 1.21
N GLY A 80 11.36 6.96 0.24
CA GLY A 80 10.23 6.04 0.43
C GLY A 80 10.49 4.96 1.48
N GLY A 81 11.70 4.39 1.50
CA GLY A 81 12.11 3.40 2.48
C GLY A 81 12.16 3.96 3.91
N ILE A 82 12.63 5.20 4.09
CA ILE A 82 12.60 5.89 5.39
C ILE A 82 11.16 6.06 5.88
N ILE A 83 10.23 6.49 5.01
CA ILE A 83 8.82 6.65 5.38
C ILE A 83 8.21 5.31 5.79
N VAL A 84 8.49 4.24 5.03
CA VAL A 84 8.00 2.88 5.35
C VAL A 84 8.57 2.40 6.69
N ALA A 85 9.88 2.55 6.91
CA ALA A 85 10.53 2.14 8.14
C ALA A 85 10.02 2.95 9.36
N TYR A 86 9.83 4.24 9.20
CA TYR A 86 9.29 5.12 10.24
C TYR A 86 7.85 4.72 10.64
N ASN A 87 6.98 4.52 9.66
CA ASN A 87 5.60 4.08 9.93
C ASN A 87 5.57 2.71 10.62
N ALA A 88 6.41 1.78 10.17
CA ALA A 88 6.53 0.47 10.80
C ALA A 88 7.04 0.57 12.24
N TRP A 89 8.00 1.44 12.51
CA TRP A 89 8.50 1.73 13.86
C TRP A 89 7.41 2.29 14.76
N LEU A 90 6.61 3.24 14.29
CA LEU A 90 5.45 3.75 15.04
C LEU A 90 4.49 2.62 15.40
N MET A 91 4.13 1.76 14.43
CA MET A 91 3.25 0.61 14.66
C MET A 91 3.80 -0.37 15.71
N LEU A 92 5.12 -0.57 15.79
CA LEU A 92 5.75 -1.43 16.79
C LEU A 92 5.68 -0.83 18.20
N ASN A 93 5.79 0.49 18.32
CA ASN A 93 5.84 1.20 19.61
C ASN A 93 4.45 1.59 20.15
N THR A 94 3.39 1.47 19.38
CA THR A 94 2.03 1.72 19.84
C THR A 94 1.64 0.65 20.87
N GLN A 95 1.42 1.06 22.12
CA GLN A 95 1.14 0.15 23.24
C GLN A 95 -0.34 -0.23 23.37
N GLU A 96 -1.23 0.51 22.71
CA GLU A 96 -2.67 0.27 22.78
C GLU A 96 -3.18 -0.57 21.60
N PRO A 97 -4.23 -1.39 21.82
CA PRO A 97 -4.92 -2.06 20.72
C PRO A 97 -5.37 -0.99 19.71
N ALA A 98 -5.16 -1.26 18.43
CA ALA A 98 -5.46 -0.36 17.31
C ALA A 98 -6.90 0.23 17.28
N HIS A 99 -7.73 -0.12 18.25
CA HIS A 99 -9.09 0.38 18.42
C HIS A 99 -9.17 1.85 18.80
N ASP A 100 -8.30 2.36 19.72
CA ASP A 100 -8.44 3.74 20.18
C ASP A 100 -7.79 4.74 19.21
N ASP A 101 -6.57 4.50 18.76
CA ASP A 101 -5.91 5.38 17.80
C ASP A 101 -6.56 5.36 16.42
N SER A 102 -6.98 4.18 15.94
CA SER A 102 -7.73 4.04 14.70
C SER A 102 -9.09 4.72 14.79
N SER A 103 -9.76 4.60 15.95
CA SER A 103 -11.05 5.24 16.21
C SER A 103 -10.90 6.74 16.35
N GLN A 104 -9.84 7.24 17.01
CA GLN A 104 -9.55 8.68 17.12
C GLN A 104 -9.18 9.28 15.77
N MET A 105 -8.33 8.63 14.98
CA MET A 105 -7.99 9.07 13.63
C MET A 105 -9.23 9.07 12.73
N ALA A 106 -10.03 8.00 12.74
CA ALA A 106 -11.29 7.93 12.01
C ALA A 106 -12.27 9.01 12.47
N GLN A 107 -12.42 9.26 13.79
CA GLN A 107 -13.29 10.30 14.34
C GLN A 107 -12.81 11.71 14.01
N THR A 108 -11.51 11.98 14.05
CA THR A 108 -10.93 13.27 13.69
C THR A 108 -11.18 13.60 12.23
N LEU A 109 -11.01 12.60 11.35
CA LEU A 109 -11.25 12.73 9.92
C LEU A 109 -12.75 12.79 9.58
N THR A 110 -13.60 12.08 10.33
CA THR A 110 -15.06 12.10 10.15
C THR A 110 -15.68 13.42 10.62
N ARG A 111 -15.13 14.05 11.68
CA ARG A 111 -15.59 15.37 12.15
C ARG A 111 -15.31 16.50 11.16
N GLN A 112 -14.29 16.36 10.31
CA GLN A 112 -13.95 17.38 9.30
C GLN A 112 -14.77 17.25 8.00
N ASN A 113 -15.33 16.09 7.69
CA ASN A 113 -16.08 15.85 6.46
C ASN A 113 -17.41 15.17 6.75
N ALA A 114 -18.52 15.87 6.49
CA ALA A 114 -19.88 15.37 6.69
C ALA A 114 -20.28 14.17 5.78
N ARG A 115 -19.42 13.80 4.83
CA ARG A 115 -19.51 12.56 4.03
C ARG A 115 -18.10 12.01 3.83
N PRO A 116 -17.82 10.74 4.22
CA PRO A 116 -16.53 10.12 3.96
C PRO A 116 -16.32 10.00 2.45
N ASP A 117 -15.38 10.78 1.91
CA ASP A 117 -14.95 10.58 0.53
C ASP A 117 -14.11 9.30 0.48
N THR A 118 -14.50 8.39 -0.40
CA THR A 118 -13.82 7.10 -0.54
C THR A 118 -12.37 7.27 -1.01
N PHE A 119 -12.07 8.33 -1.74
CA PHE A 119 -10.73 8.61 -2.21
C PHE A 119 -9.85 9.15 -1.08
N TYR A 120 -10.26 10.24 -0.43
CA TYR A 120 -9.53 10.87 0.65
C TYR A 120 -10.34 10.84 1.93
N PRO A 121 -9.78 10.40 3.05
CA PRO A 121 -8.41 9.93 3.25
C PRO A 121 -8.23 8.41 3.11
N LEU A 122 -9.28 7.65 2.82
CA LEU A 122 -9.29 6.20 2.96
C LEU A 122 -8.41 5.49 1.92
N SER A 123 -8.56 5.82 0.62
CA SER A 123 -7.70 5.25 -0.42
C SER A 123 -6.31 5.88 -0.41
N PHE A 124 -6.23 7.20 -0.23
CA PHE A 124 -5.02 7.98 -0.06
C PHE A 124 -5.22 8.97 1.10
N PRO A 125 -4.33 9.04 2.10
CA PRO A 125 -3.05 8.31 2.23
C PRO A 125 -3.12 7.03 3.07
N ILE A 126 -4.29 6.64 3.64
CA ILE A 126 -4.38 5.55 4.63
C ILE A 126 -4.01 4.19 4.01
N THR A 127 -4.67 3.82 2.91
CA THR A 127 -4.41 2.52 2.27
C THR A 127 -3.17 2.58 1.36
N CYS A 128 -3.06 3.61 0.54
CA CYS A 128 -1.98 3.81 -0.41
C CYS A 128 -1.19 5.06 -0.02
N GLY A 129 -0.24 4.93 0.89
CA GLY A 129 0.58 6.03 1.39
C GLY A 129 1.79 6.34 0.49
N PRO A 130 2.57 7.38 0.84
CA PRO A 130 3.76 7.80 0.06
C PRO A 130 4.78 6.68 -0.16
N GLY A 131 4.94 5.76 0.81
CA GLY A 131 5.84 4.62 0.70
C GLY A 131 5.44 3.64 -0.41
N SER A 132 4.13 3.35 -0.55
CA SER A 132 3.63 2.47 -1.62
C SER A 132 3.72 3.13 -3.00
N LEU A 133 3.55 4.46 -3.08
CA LEU A 133 3.78 5.20 -4.32
C LEU A 133 5.25 5.17 -4.72
N ALA A 134 6.18 5.41 -3.78
CA ALA A 134 7.62 5.29 -4.02
C ALA A 134 8.00 3.89 -4.52
N ALA A 135 7.44 2.83 -3.92
CA ALA A 135 7.63 1.46 -4.38
C ALA A 135 7.09 1.24 -5.80
N ALA A 136 5.91 1.78 -6.12
CA ALA A 136 5.34 1.68 -7.46
C ALA A 136 6.22 2.38 -8.52
N ILE A 137 6.77 3.56 -8.21
CA ILE A 137 7.74 4.26 -9.07
C ILE A 137 8.99 3.38 -9.27
N ALA A 138 9.53 2.83 -8.18
CA ALA A 138 10.72 1.98 -8.24
C ALA A 138 10.49 0.72 -9.08
N VAL A 139 9.33 0.07 -8.95
CA VAL A 139 8.93 -1.04 -9.82
C VAL A 139 8.88 -0.59 -11.27
N GLY A 140 8.14 0.48 -11.59
CA GLY A 140 8.00 0.99 -12.95
C GLY A 140 9.34 1.30 -13.62
N ALA A 141 10.24 1.96 -12.90
CA ALA A 141 11.58 2.29 -13.40
C ALA A 141 12.45 1.04 -13.63
N SER A 142 12.31 0.01 -12.81
CA SER A 142 13.07 -1.25 -12.95
C SER A 142 12.63 -2.14 -14.13
N LEU A 143 11.45 -1.89 -14.70
CA LEU A 143 10.91 -2.65 -15.84
C LEU A 143 11.47 -2.21 -17.19
N ARG A 144 12.16 -1.09 -17.24
CA ARG A 144 12.74 -0.56 -18.49
C ARG A 144 13.93 -1.39 -18.94
N THR A 145 13.85 -1.90 -20.15
CA THR A 145 14.92 -2.66 -20.80
C THR A 145 15.23 -2.04 -22.17
N PRO A 146 16.41 -2.29 -22.76
CA PRO A 146 16.73 -1.80 -24.10
C PRO A 146 15.78 -2.31 -25.21
N ARG A 147 15.07 -3.40 -24.95
CA ARG A 147 14.12 -4.01 -25.90
C ARG A 147 12.68 -3.61 -25.56
N ILE A 148 12.05 -2.85 -26.44
CA ILE A 148 10.67 -2.36 -26.27
C ILE A 148 9.68 -3.50 -26.00
N THR A 149 9.81 -4.63 -26.70
CA THR A 149 8.91 -5.79 -26.52
C THR A 149 9.01 -6.41 -25.12
N GLU A 150 10.21 -6.46 -24.55
CA GLU A 150 10.42 -6.95 -23.19
C GLU A 150 9.89 -5.94 -22.15
N THR A 151 10.08 -4.65 -22.38
CA THR A 151 9.53 -3.58 -21.53
C THR A 151 8.01 -3.62 -21.52
N LEU A 152 7.35 -3.76 -22.69
CA LEU A 152 5.89 -3.86 -22.77
C LEU A 152 5.36 -5.12 -22.08
N ALA A 153 6.02 -6.26 -22.26
CA ALA A 153 5.65 -7.50 -21.58
C ALA A 153 5.82 -7.39 -20.06
N SER A 154 6.90 -6.75 -19.59
CA SER A 154 7.16 -6.50 -18.17
C SER A 154 6.13 -5.56 -17.57
N LEU A 155 5.80 -4.49 -18.27
CA LEU A 155 4.78 -3.52 -17.85
C LEU A 155 3.41 -4.16 -17.74
N ALA A 156 3.00 -4.95 -18.75
CA ALA A 156 1.73 -5.68 -18.70
C ALA A 156 1.66 -6.65 -17.52
N GLY A 157 2.75 -7.38 -17.24
CA GLY A 157 2.85 -8.26 -16.09
C GLY A 157 2.75 -7.50 -14.76
N ALA A 158 3.47 -6.40 -14.62
CA ALA A 158 3.42 -5.59 -13.40
C ALA A 158 2.06 -4.92 -13.19
N LEU A 159 1.41 -4.43 -14.24
CA LEU A 159 0.03 -3.90 -14.16
C LEU A 159 -0.96 -4.98 -13.71
N ALA A 160 -0.84 -6.20 -14.24
CA ALA A 160 -1.64 -7.33 -13.75
C ALA A 160 -1.36 -7.61 -12.26
N GLY A 161 -0.10 -7.51 -11.82
CA GLY A 161 0.26 -7.59 -10.41
C GLY A 161 -0.40 -6.51 -9.55
N ILE A 162 -0.44 -5.27 -10.01
CA ILE A 162 -1.12 -4.16 -9.34
C ILE A 162 -2.65 -4.41 -9.24
N VAL A 163 -3.27 -4.94 -10.28
CA VAL A 163 -4.70 -5.32 -10.24
C VAL A 163 -4.94 -6.39 -9.17
N ILE A 164 -4.03 -7.37 -9.05
CA ILE A 164 -4.11 -8.38 -7.99
C ILE A 164 -3.97 -7.71 -6.61
N VAL A 165 -3.02 -6.79 -6.42
CA VAL A 165 -2.86 -6.05 -5.17
C VAL A 165 -4.13 -5.28 -4.81
N GLY A 166 -4.72 -4.52 -5.72
CA GLY A 166 -5.98 -3.81 -5.50
C GLY A 166 -7.14 -4.75 -5.19
N THR A 167 -7.18 -5.92 -5.83
CA THR A 167 -8.17 -6.97 -5.55
C THR A 167 -7.99 -7.53 -4.13
N VAL A 168 -6.75 -7.78 -3.72
CA VAL A 168 -6.44 -8.23 -2.34
C VAL A 168 -6.88 -7.19 -1.32
N VAL A 169 -6.63 -5.89 -1.56
CA VAL A 169 -7.13 -4.79 -0.71
C VAL A 169 -8.66 -4.84 -0.61
N ALA A 170 -9.36 -4.89 -1.75
CA ALA A 170 -10.81 -4.93 -1.80
C ALA A 170 -11.37 -6.14 -1.03
N LEU A 171 -10.81 -7.33 -1.23
CA LEU A 171 -11.22 -8.55 -0.54
C LEU A 171 -10.93 -8.47 0.97
N THR A 172 -9.77 -7.98 1.37
CA THR A 172 -9.41 -7.80 2.77
C THR A 172 -10.41 -6.88 3.47
N TYR A 173 -10.75 -5.75 2.87
CA TYR A 173 -11.72 -4.81 3.42
C TYR A 173 -13.15 -5.36 3.42
N ARG A 174 -13.56 -6.05 2.36
CA ARG A 174 -14.85 -6.72 2.29
C ARG A 174 -15.06 -7.70 3.43
N TYR A 175 -14.03 -8.48 3.74
CA TYR A 175 -14.07 -9.50 4.79
C TYR A 175 -13.45 -9.05 6.12
N ALA A 176 -13.08 -7.76 6.25
CA ALA A 176 -12.36 -7.22 7.41
C ALA A 176 -13.04 -7.56 8.74
N THR A 177 -14.35 -7.34 8.86
CA THR A 177 -15.09 -7.61 10.10
C THR A 177 -15.04 -9.10 10.51
N ALA A 178 -15.17 -10.01 9.53
CA ALA A 178 -15.11 -11.43 9.79
C ALA A 178 -13.69 -11.88 10.15
N LEU A 179 -12.69 -11.31 9.48
CA LEU A 179 -11.28 -11.59 9.69
C LEU A 179 -10.82 -11.12 11.07
N LEU A 180 -11.12 -9.88 11.44
CA LEU A 180 -10.77 -9.30 12.73
C LEU A 180 -11.46 -10.08 13.88
N ARG A 181 -12.72 -10.46 13.71
CA ARG A 181 -13.45 -11.27 14.70
C ARG A 181 -12.83 -12.65 14.89
N LYS A 182 -12.33 -13.30 13.82
CA LYS A 182 -11.66 -14.61 13.92
C LYS A 182 -10.30 -14.52 14.62
N LEU A 183 -9.57 -13.43 14.42
CA LEU A 183 -8.27 -13.23 15.05
C LEU A 183 -8.39 -12.93 16.55
N GLY A 184 -9.50 -12.32 16.99
CA GLY A 184 -9.66 -11.80 18.34
C GLY A 184 -8.66 -10.67 18.64
N ASP A 185 -8.80 -10.01 19.80
CA ASP A 185 -7.99 -8.83 20.12
C ASP A 185 -6.49 -9.15 20.23
N VAL A 186 -6.15 -10.25 20.91
CA VAL A 186 -4.76 -10.71 21.07
C VAL A 186 -4.16 -11.12 19.73
N GLY A 187 -4.92 -11.86 18.91
CA GLY A 187 -4.47 -12.28 17.58
C GLY A 187 -4.22 -11.10 16.64
N GLN A 188 -5.08 -10.08 16.67
CA GLN A 188 -4.91 -8.84 15.92
C GLN A 188 -3.63 -8.12 16.35
N LEU A 189 -3.39 -7.97 17.66
CA LEU A 189 -2.20 -7.32 18.19
C LEU A 189 -0.91 -8.04 17.75
N VAL A 190 -0.86 -9.37 17.92
CA VAL A 190 0.28 -10.18 17.52
C VAL A 190 0.52 -10.06 16.02
N PHE A 191 -0.54 -10.17 15.21
CA PHE A 191 -0.46 -10.05 13.76
C PHE A 191 0.06 -8.67 13.33
N LEU A 192 -0.47 -7.58 13.92
CA LEU A 192 -0.04 -6.21 13.61
C LEU A 192 1.44 -6.00 13.95
N ARG A 193 1.92 -6.51 15.09
CA ARG A 193 3.33 -6.43 15.46
C ARG A 193 4.24 -7.22 14.53
N LEU A 194 3.84 -8.43 14.12
CA LEU A 194 4.59 -9.20 13.13
C LEU A 194 4.67 -8.49 11.79
N MET A 195 3.55 -7.93 11.31
CA MET A 195 3.52 -7.17 10.06
C MET A 195 4.33 -5.89 10.16
N ALA A 196 4.28 -5.18 11.29
CA ALA A 196 5.09 -3.99 11.53
C ALA A 196 6.60 -4.32 11.50
N PHE A 197 7.02 -5.44 12.11
CA PHE A 197 8.41 -5.89 12.04
C PHE A 197 8.84 -6.21 10.61
N LEU A 198 8.02 -6.94 9.85
CA LEU A 198 8.30 -7.24 8.44
C LEU A 198 8.38 -5.95 7.61
N LEU A 199 7.46 -5.02 7.85
CA LEU A 199 7.43 -3.73 7.15
C LEU A 199 8.67 -2.89 7.49
N LEU A 200 9.15 -2.93 8.73
CA LEU A 200 10.40 -2.28 9.15
C LEU A 200 11.59 -2.86 8.38
N ALA A 201 11.70 -4.19 8.31
CA ALA A 201 12.75 -4.87 7.56
C ALA A 201 12.71 -4.51 6.06
N VAL A 202 11.52 -4.48 5.46
CA VAL A 202 11.32 -4.07 4.06
C VAL A 202 11.72 -2.61 3.86
N GLY A 203 11.33 -1.71 4.76
CA GLY A 203 11.71 -0.29 4.71
C GLY A 203 13.23 -0.10 4.74
N VAL A 204 13.91 -0.78 5.66
CA VAL A 204 15.38 -0.78 5.76
C VAL A 204 16.03 -1.33 4.50
N GLN A 205 15.49 -2.43 3.93
CA GLN A 205 15.98 -3.00 2.68
C GLN A 205 15.87 -2.01 1.52
N ILE A 206 14.74 -1.31 1.39
CA ILE A 206 14.53 -0.30 0.33
C ILE A 206 15.53 0.85 0.47
N VAL A 207 15.78 1.32 1.71
CA VAL A 207 16.81 2.35 1.98
C VAL A 207 18.19 1.86 1.56
N TRP A 208 18.55 0.64 1.93
CA TRP A 208 19.84 0.04 1.57
C TRP A 208 20.04 -0.07 0.06
N ASP A 209 19.01 -0.54 -0.65
CA ASP A 209 19.04 -0.64 -2.12
C ASP A 209 19.12 0.75 -2.79
N GLY A 210 18.50 1.76 -2.17
CA GLY A 210 18.62 3.15 -2.59
C GLY A 210 20.05 3.67 -2.41
N ILE A 211 20.67 3.48 -1.24
CA ILE A 211 22.06 3.90 -0.96
C ILE A 211 23.04 3.22 -1.91
N ARG A 212 22.90 1.89 -2.12
CA ARG A 212 23.73 1.17 -3.09
C ARG A 212 23.65 1.71 -4.51
N GLY A 213 22.50 2.26 -4.90
CA GLY A 213 22.33 2.86 -6.21
C GLY A 213 22.89 4.29 -6.33
N LEU A 214 23.33 4.91 -5.23
CA LEU A 214 23.96 6.25 -5.20
C LEU A 214 25.49 6.16 -5.22
N ILE A 215 26.06 5.03 -4.83
CA ILE A 215 27.50 4.73 -4.82
C ILE A 215 27.89 4.01 -6.12
#